data_da03f93845ee8d69ec4c5b49cd416a59
#
_entry.id   da03f93845ee8d69ec4c5b49cd416a59
#
_cell.length_a   1.000
_cell.length_b   1.000
_cell.length_c   1.000
_cell.angle_alpha   90.00
_cell.angle_beta   90.00
_cell.angle_gamma   90.00
#
_symmetry.space_group_name_H-M   'P 1'
#
loop_
_entity.id
_entity.type
_entity.pdbx_description
1 polymer ?
#
loop_
_entity_poly.entity_id
_entity_poly.type
_entity_poly.pdbx_seq_one_letter_code
_entity_poly.pdbx_strand_id
1 'polypeptide(L)'
;DYGVSGLSSNILDSINPEDIESISVLKDAASASLYGSRAANGVVIITTKRGKQGKTNFSFKASTGFSQLATNSFDVMNASEAFDSQREAFINQILYKQDAILPTGANYANRAALRKQAEATVTDSYIASNDYSFVRSRETRTDWRKELLGTGRLSDVSFSANGGTEGLRYFASLGYNDIKSIAPYGSFSRYSGLLNLDNKA
;
A
#
# COMPACT_ATOMS: atom_id res chain seq x y z
N ASP A 1 -12.83 -8.55 -17.96
CA ASP A 1 -11.59 -7.80 -18.23
C ASP A 1 -11.72 -6.40 -17.64
N TYR A 2 -11.40 -6.27 -16.36
CA TYR A 2 -11.15 -4.96 -15.78
C TYR A 2 -9.67 -4.62 -16.05
N GLY A 3 -9.40 -4.15 -17.27
CA GLY A 3 -8.13 -3.57 -17.63
C GLY A 3 -7.89 -2.32 -16.80
N VAL A 4 -6.98 -2.40 -15.85
CA VAL A 4 -6.43 -1.22 -15.16
C VAL A 4 -5.48 -0.53 -16.15
N SER A 5 -6.05 0.07 -17.19
CA SER A 5 -5.36 0.99 -18.10
C SER A 5 -5.22 2.34 -17.40
N GLY A 6 -4.20 2.52 -16.57
CA GLY A 6 -3.99 3.77 -15.85
C GLY A 6 -2.76 3.82 -14.97
N LEU A 7 -1.96 2.78 -14.93
CA LEU A 7 -0.61 2.88 -14.39
C LEU A 7 0.23 3.63 -15.43
N SER A 8 0.31 4.95 -15.29
CA SER A 8 1.38 5.72 -15.93
C SER A 8 2.68 5.07 -15.48
N SER A 9 3.32 4.30 -16.39
CA SER A 9 4.64 3.76 -16.12
C SER A 9 5.56 4.94 -15.84
N ASN A 10 5.96 5.10 -14.60
CA ASN A 10 6.93 6.12 -14.25
C ASN A 10 8.24 5.75 -14.96
N ILE A 11 8.77 6.64 -15.77
CA ILE A 11 10.04 6.42 -16.50
C ILE A 11 11.16 6.05 -15.49
N LEU A 12 11.07 6.54 -14.26
CA LEU A 12 12.01 6.20 -13.19
C LEU A 12 11.98 4.72 -12.81
N ASP A 13 10.85 4.04 -13.00
CA ASP A 13 10.74 2.61 -12.72
C ASP A 13 11.53 1.76 -13.72
N SER A 14 11.93 2.32 -14.88
CA SER A 14 12.79 1.63 -15.86
C SER A 14 14.26 1.68 -15.53
N ILE A 15 14.70 2.59 -14.64
CA ILE A 15 16.11 2.78 -14.29
C ILE A 15 16.42 2.01 -13.00
N ASN A 16 17.49 1.22 -13.03
CA ASN A 16 17.97 0.57 -11.81
C ASN A 16 18.61 1.63 -10.89
N PRO A 17 18.13 1.82 -9.65
CA PRO A 17 18.75 2.77 -8.71
C PRO A 17 20.24 2.52 -8.47
N GLU A 18 20.69 1.26 -8.56
CA GLU A 18 22.10 0.89 -8.39
C GLU A 18 23.00 1.40 -9.53
N ASP A 19 22.42 1.75 -10.68
CA ASP A 19 23.16 2.30 -11.82
C ASP A 19 23.25 3.83 -11.78
N ILE A 20 22.59 4.48 -10.83
CA ILE A 20 22.58 5.94 -10.69
C ILE A 20 23.85 6.38 -9.94
N GLU A 21 24.55 7.36 -10.50
CA GLU A 21 25.69 8.05 -9.87
C GLU A 21 25.20 9.29 -9.12
N SER A 22 24.33 10.09 -9.74
CA SER A 22 23.78 11.30 -9.12
C SER A 22 22.40 11.68 -9.70
N ILE A 23 21.64 12.39 -8.88
CA ILE A 23 20.36 12.99 -9.27
C ILE A 23 20.45 14.48 -8.97
N SER A 24 20.23 15.33 -9.99
CA SER A 24 20.19 16.77 -9.87
C SER A 24 18.80 17.29 -10.24
N VAL A 25 18.25 18.15 -9.39
CA VAL A 25 16.92 18.74 -9.62
C VAL A 25 17.10 20.25 -9.88
N LEU A 26 16.77 20.67 -11.10
CA LEU A 26 16.81 22.07 -11.49
C LEU A 26 15.41 22.67 -11.27
N LYS A 27 15.29 23.60 -10.32
CA LYS A 27 14.02 24.23 -9.94
C LYS A 27 13.90 25.68 -10.43
N ASP A 28 15.00 26.29 -10.81
CA ASP A 28 15.07 27.68 -11.23
C ASP A 28 14.91 27.81 -12.76
N ALA A 29 14.21 28.85 -13.17
CA ALA A 29 13.87 29.11 -14.57
C ALA A 29 15.13 29.28 -15.45
N ALA A 30 16.22 29.83 -14.91
CA ALA A 30 17.46 30.04 -15.65
C ALA A 30 18.12 28.72 -16.07
N SER A 31 18.24 27.79 -15.11
CA SER A 31 18.81 26.45 -15.37
C SER A 31 17.89 25.58 -16.23
N ALA A 32 16.58 25.72 -16.03
CA ALA A 32 15.57 24.98 -16.77
C ALA A 32 15.40 25.44 -18.23
N SER A 33 15.74 26.69 -18.53
CA SER A 33 15.57 27.29 -19.88
C SER A 33 16.34 26.54 -20.99
N LEU A 34 17.46 25.91 -20.65
CA LEU A 34 18.25 25.09 -21.59
C LEU A 34 17.48 23.85 -22.11
N TYR A 35 16.44 23.43 -21.39
CA TYR A 35 15.65 22.24 -21.70
C TYR A 35 14.29 22.56 -22.36
N GLY A 36 14.06 23.86 -22.69
CA GLY A 36 12.90 24.33 -23.43
C GLY A 36 11.62 24.41 -22.60
N SER A 37 10.46 24.58 -23.27
CA SER A 37 9.15 24.82 -22.64
C SER A 37 8.66 23.68 -21.74
N ARG A 38 9.12 22.47 -21.93
CA ARG A 38 8.77 21.31 -21.08
C ARG A 38 9.37 21.41 -19.67
N ALA A 39 10.37 22.24 -19.50
CA ALA A 39 11.06 22.45 -18.23
C ALA A 39 10.37 23.42 -17.25
N ALA A 40 9.18 23.94 -17.62
CA ALA A 40 8.45 24.93 -16.81
C ALA A 40 8.17 24.47 -15.38
N ASN A 41 8.02 23.14 -15.15
CA ASN A 41 7.78 22.53 -13.83
C ASN A 41 9.07 22.03 -13.15
N GLY A 42 10.25 22.32 -13.73
CA GLY A 42 11.55 21.85 -13.30
C GLY A 42 12.07 20.66 -14.12
N VAL A 43 13.35 20.37 -13.94
CA VAL A 43 14.06 19.28 -14.64
C VAL A 43 14.76 18.37 -13.63
N VAL A 44 14.61 17.08 -13.77
CA VAL A 44 15.36 16.07 -13.01
C VAL A 44 16.38 15.44 -13.94
N ILE A 45 17.66 15.64 -13.64
CA ILE A 45 18.79 15.07 -14.38
C ILE A 45 19.27 13.84 -13.63
N ILE A 46 19.24 12.69 -14.27
CA ILE A 46 19.77 11.44 -13.74
C ILE A 46 21.04 11.10 -14.47
N THR A 47 22.16 11.05 -13.75
CA THR A 47 23.45 10.66 -14.29
C THR A 47 23.72 9.21 -13.89
N THR A 48 23.99 8.34 -14.86
CA THR A 48 24.33 6.95 -14.63
C THR A 48 25.83 6.78 -14.42
N LYS A 49 26.21 5.73 -13.69
CA LYS A 49 27.61 5.36 -13.43
C LYS A 49 28.39 5.15 -14.72
N ARG A 50 29.60 5.62 -14.71
CA ARG A 50 30.57 5.48 -15.82
C ARG A 50 31.79 4.67 -15.41
N GLY A 51 32.51 4.18 -16.41
CA GLY A 51 33.77 3.48 -16.22
C GLY A 51 34.84 4.37 -15.58
N LYS A 52 35.60 3.82 -14.65
CA LYS A 52 36.73 4.50 -14.02
C LYS A 52 38.00 3.84 -14.48
N GLN A 53 39.07 4.66 -14.65
CA GLN A 53 40.40 4.14 -14.96
C GLN A 53 40.91 3.28 -13.78
N GLY A 54 41.45 2.13 -14.10
CA GLY A 54 42.02 1.21 -13.11
C GLY A 54 41.70 -0.25 -13.41
N LYS A 55 42.11 -1.11 -12.49
CA LYS A 55 41.80 -2.54 -12.54
C LYS A 55 40.29 -2.75 -12.51
N THR A 56 39.84 -3.76 -13.23
CA THR A 56 38.44 -4.17 -13.20
C THR A 56 37.98 -4.48 -11.80
N ASN A 57 36.94 -3.81 -11.37
CA ASN A 57 36.25 -4.03 -10.08
C ASN A 57 34.88 -4.64 -10.33
N PHE A 58 34.58 -5.75 -9.70
CA PHE A 58 33.32 -6.41 -9.73
C PHE A 58 32.55 -6.12 -8.44
N SER A 59 31.29 -5.84 -8.54
CA SER A 59 30.36 -5.66 -7.39
C SER A 59 29.17 -6.56 -7.57
N PHE A 60 28.89 -7.33 -6.54
CA PHE A 60 27.68 -8.16 -6.46
C PHE A 60 26.89 -7.74 -5.22
N LYS A 61 25.60 -7.53 -5.38
CA LYS A 61 24.69 -7.16 -4.32
C LYS A 61 23.44 -8.01 -4.42
N ALA A 62 23.03 -8.60 -3.33
CA ALA A 62 21.77 -9.32 -3.23
C ALA A 62 21.07 -8.90 -1.95
N SER A 63 19.79 -8.58 -2.03
CA SER A 63 18.95 -8.29 -0.88
C SER A 63 17.62 -8.99 -1.00
N THR A 64 17.10 -9.41 0.14
CA THR A 64 15.74 -9.95 0.24
C THR A 64 15.07 -9.39 1.47
N GLY A 65 13.79 -9.13 1.36
CA GLY A 65 12.98 -8.60 2.43
C GLY A 65 11.57 -9.16 2.39
N PHE A 66 10.89 -9.05 3.52
CA PHE A 66 9.48 -9.38 3.65
C PHE A 66 8.73 -8.14 4.10
N SER A 67 7.54 -7.93 3.55
CA SER A 67 6.64 -6.89 3.98
C SER A 67 5.37 -7.51 4.53
N GLN A 68 4.92 -7.01 5.64
CA GLN A 68 3.68 -7.41 6.31
C GLN A 68 2.91 -6.16 6.70
N LEU A 69 1.63 -6.33 6.97
CA LEU A 69 0.84 -5.23 7.50
C LEU A 69 1.45 -4.77 8.83
N ALA A 70 1.93 -3.52 8.86
CA ALA A 70 2.69 -2.98 9.99
C ALA A 70 1.84 -2.80 11.26
N THR A 71 0.53 -2.71 11.14
CA THR A 71 -0.34 -2.38 12.27
C THR A 71 -1.68 -3.12 12.18
N ASN A 72 -1.97 -3.93 13.20
CA ASN A 72 -3.33 -4.27 13.59
C ASN A 72 -3.89 -3.12 14.46
N SER A 73 -3.95 -1.90 13.92
CA SER A 73 -4.11 -0.70 14.74
C SER A 73 -5.49 -0.52 15.36
N PHE A 74 -6.46 -1.35 15.01
CA PHE A 74 -7.78 -1.36 15.65
C PHE A 74 -8.39 -2.74 15.52
N ASP A 75 -8.93 -3.22 16.62
CA ASP A 75 -9.79 -4.38 16.61
C ASP A 75 -11.09 -4.02 15.90
N VAL A 76 -11.41 -4.76 14.86
CA VAL A 76 -12.73 -4.71 14.24
C VAL A 76 -13.63 -5.70 14.96
N MET A 77 -14.85 -5.28 15.22
CA MET A 77 -15.86 -6.16 15.81
C MET A 77 -15.93 -7.47 15.01
N ASN A 78 -15.90 -8.57 15.73
CA ASN A 78 -16.24 -9.86 15.15
C ASN A 78 -17.77 -9.92 14.88
N ALA A 79 -18.23 -10.94 14.16
CA ALA A 79 -19.62 -11.06 13.80
C ALA A 79 -20.58 -11.10 15.01
N SER A 80 -20.15 -11.69 16.12
CA SER A 80 -20.94 -11.74 17.36
C SER A 80 -21.05 -10.37 18.02
N GLU A 81 -19.92 -9.65 18.14
CA GLU A 81 -19.88 -8.29 18.72
C GLU A 81 -20.69 -7.31 17.86
N ALA A 82 -20.60 -7.43 16.53
CA ALA A 82 -21.41 -6.63 15.62
C ALA A 82 -22.90 -6.92 15.79
N PHE A 83 -23.29 -8.20 15.98
CA PHE A 83 -24.67 -8.57 16.26
C PHE A 83 -25.15 -8.02 17.60
N ASP A 84 -24.35 -8.10 18.65
CA ASP A 84 -24.69 -7.55 19.96
C ASP A 84 -24.81 -6.03 19.91
N SER A 85 -23.96 -5.34 19.15
CA SER A 85 -24.07 -3.90 18.90
C SER A 85 -25.38 -3.54 18.18
N GLN A 86 -25.78 -4.31 17.18
CA GLN A 86 -27.03 -4.12 16.46
C GLN A 86 -28.24 -4.36 17.37
N ARG A 87 -28.19 -5.43 18.17
CA ARG A 87 -29.23 -5.72 19.15
C ARG A 87 -29.43 -4.56 20.12
N GLU A 88 -28.34 -4.01 20.62
CA GLU A 88 -28.38 -2.84 21.51
C GLU A 88 -28.98 -1.61 20.80
N ALA A 89 -28.68 -1.42 19.51
CA ALA A 89 -29.26 -0.35 18.72
C ALA A 89 -30.79 -0.47 18.62
N PHE A 90 -31.33 -1.66 18.40
CA PHE A 90 -32.79 -1.89 18.39
C PHE A 90 -33.41 -1.67 19.77
N ILE A 91 -32.76 -2.12 20.84
CA ILE A 91 -33.23 -1.86 22.22
C ILE A 91 -33.31 -0.35 22.46
N ASN A 92 -32.24 0.39 22.09
CA ASN A 92 -32.17 1.83 22.24
C ASN A 92 -33.22 2.55 21.37
N GLN A 93 -33.53 2.05 20.18
CA GLN A 93 -34.59 2.59 19.33
C GLN A 93 -35.97 2.48 20.00
N ILE A 94 -36.27 1.34 20.64
CA ILE A 94 -37.50 1.17 21.38
C ILE A 94 -37.59 2.15 22.57
N LEU A 95 -36.48 2.24 23.33
CA LEU A 95 -36.35 3.15 24.45
C LEU A 95 -36.49 4.62 24.05
N TYR A 96 -35.90 4.99 22.90
CA TYR A 96 -36.04 6.36 22.36
C TYR A 96 -37.49 6.70 22.01
N LYS A 97 -38.21 5.78 21.37
CA LYS A 97 -39.67 5.98 21.07
C LYS A 97 -40.51 6.12 22.34
N GLN A 98 -40.04 5.62 23.47
CA GLN A 98 -40.70 5.72 24.77
C GLN A 98 -40.14 6.88 25.63
N ASP A 99 -39.34 7.78 25.05
CA ASP A 99 -38.62 8.88 25.77
C ASP A 99 -37.77 8.42 26.95
N ALA A 100 -37.38 7.14 26.98
CA ALA A 100 -36.66 6.56 28.11
C ALA A 100 -35.15 6.81 28.05
N ILE A 101 -34.62 7.23 26.92
CA ILE A 101 -33.18 7.53 26.74
C ILE A 101 -32.85 8.97 27.15
N LEU A 102 -33.79 9.90 26.89
CA LEU A 102 -33.58 11.32 27.16
C LEU A 102 -33.78 11.62 28.66
N PRO A 103 -32.85 12.40 29.27
CA PRO A 103 -32.95 12.76 30.68
C PRO A 103 -34.22 13.50 31.06
N THR A 104 -34.84 14.17 30.10
CA THR A 104 -36.07 14.98 30.25
C THR A 104 -37.34 14.21 29.96
N GLY A 105 -37.27 12.97 29.48
CA GLY A 105 -38.41 12.14 29.16
C GLY A 105 -39.16 11.70 30.40
N ALA A 106 -40.54 11.70 30.33
CA ALA A 106 -41.40 11.28 31.43
C ALA A 106 -41.11 9.85 31.91
N ASN A 107 -40.60 8.99 31.00
CA ASN A 107 -40.32 7.59 31.27
C ASN A 107 -38.87 7.33 31.72
N TYR A 108 -38.03 8.36 31.80
CA TYR A 108 -36.63 8.19 32.16
C TYR A 108 -36.45 7.59 33.57
N ALA A 109 -37.29 7.93 34.53
CA ALA A 109 -37.27 7.35 35.88
C ALA A 109 -37.51 5.83 35.89
N ASN A 110 -38.28 5.32 34.92
CA ASN A 110 -38.60 3.89 34.78
C ASN A 110 -37.70 3.19 33.73
N ARG A 111 -36.63 3.82 33.31
CA ARG A 111 -35.76 3.34 32.22
C ARG A 111 -35.34 1.89 32.39
N ALA A 112 -35.00 1.45 33.60
CA ALA A 112 -34.59 0.07 33.87
C ALA A 112 -35.69 -0.95 33.56
N ALA A 113 -36.94 -0.67 33.91
CA ALA A 113 -38.08 -1.53 33.62
C ALA A 113 -38.39 -1.54 32.13
N LEU A 114 -38.35 -0.38 31.48
CA LEU A 114 -38.58 -0.23 30.05
C LEU A 114 -37.46 -0.92 29.25
N ARG A 115 -36.22 -0.83 29.68
CA ARG A 115 -35.10 -1.55 29.07
C ARG A 115 -35.31 -3.07 29.13
N LYS A 116 -35.70 -3.61 30.27
CA LYS A 116 -36.01 -5.04 30.42
C LYS A 116 -37.11 -5.50 29.47
N GLN A 117 -38.13 -4.68 29.29
CA GLN A 117 -39.22 -4.94 28.34
C GLN A 117 -38.70 -4.88 26.90
N ALA A 118 -37.89 -3.90 26.54
CA ALA A 118 -37.29 -3.76 25.20
C ALA A 118 -36.37 -4.96 24.90
N GLU A 119 -35.54 -5.38 25.85
CA GLU A 119 -34.68 -6.56 25.74
C GLU A 119 -35.44 -7.85 25.49
N ALA A 120 -36.60 -8.01 26.14
CA ALA A 120 -37.51 -9.14 25.90
C ALA A 120 -38.19 -9.11 24.53
N THR A 121 -38.38 -7.91 23.95
CA THR A 121 -38.94 -7.72 22.62
C THR A 121 -37.93 -7.96 21.50
N VAL A 122 -36.68 -7.54 21.70
CA VAL A 122 -35.63 -7.64 20.69
C VAL A 122 -34.99 -9.02 20.74
N THR A 123 -35.70 -9.98 20.19
CA THR A 123 -35.27 -11.38 19.99
C THR A 123 -34.49 -11.51 18.67
N ASP A 124 -33.84 -12.63 18.46
CA ASP A 124 -33.20 -12.94 17.19
C ASP A 124 -34.20 -12.92 16.02
N SER A 125 -35.44 -13.36 16.27
CA SER A 125 -36.54 -13.30 15.28
C SER A 125 -36.92 -11.86 14.96
N TYR A 126 -36.93 -10.97 15.96
CA TYR A 126 -37.19 -9.55 15.74
C TYR A 126 -36.14 -8.91 14.88
N ILE A 127 -34.82 -9.20 15.16
CA ILE A 127 -33.72 -8.70 14.37
C ILE A 127 -33.79 -9.25 12.94
N ALA A 128 -34.07 -10.54 12.77
CA ALA A 128 -34.20 -11.18 11.47
C ALA A 128 -35.34 -10.57 10.62
N SER A 129 -36.42 -10.12 11.23
CA SER A 129 -37.54 -9.49 10.51
C SER A 129 -37.24 -8.06 10.07
N ASN A 130 -36.29 -7.37 10.73
CA ASN A 130 -35.91 -6.00 10.44
C ASN A 130 -34.63 -5.89 9.64
N ASP A 131 -33.71 -6.85 9.80
CA ASP A 131 -32.45 -6.89 9.06
C ASP A 131 -31.96 -8.35 8.90
N TYR A 132 -32.49 -9.03 7.90
CA TYR A 132 -32.14 -10.43 7.63
C TYR A 132 -30.68 -10.61 7.23
N SER A 133 -30.06 -9.64 6.57
CA SER A 133 -28.66 -9.72 6.15
C SER A 133 -27.71 -9.83 7.33
N PHE A 134 -28.08 -9.18 8.44
CA PHE A 134 -27.27 -9.11 9.64
C PHE A 134 -27.25 -10.44 10.43
N VAL A 135 -28.41 -11.13 10.51
CA VAL A 135 -28.47 -12.45 11.17
C VAL A 135 -27.63 -13.49 10.47
N ARG A 136 -27.60 -13.48 9.12
CA ARG A 136 -26.71 -14.36 8.34
C ARG A 136 -25.23 -14.05 8.56
N SER A 137 -24.86 -12.79 8.75
CA SER A 137 -23.46 -12.40 8.97
C SER A 137 -22.91 -12.89 10.30
N ARG A 138 -23.77 -13.17 11.31
CA ARG A 138 -23.36 -13.75 12.61
C ARG A 138 -22.69 -15.11 12.47
N GLU A 139 -23.06 -15.89 11.49
CA GLU A 139 -22.49 -17.22 11.23
C GLU A 139 -21.18 -17.13 10.45
N THR A 140 -20.92 -16.01 9.79
CA THR A 140 -19.76 -15.81 8.93
C THR A 140 -18.62 -15.21 9.75
N ARG A 141 -17.54 -15.97 9.94
CA ARG A 141 -16.36 -15.55 10.71
C ARG A 141 -15.13 -15.32 9.82
N THR A 142 -15.32 -14.75 8.64
CA THR A 142 -14.22 -14.49 7.72
C THR A 142 -13.48 -13.22 8.10
N ASP A 143 -12.24 -13.35 8.47
CA ASP A 143 -11.33 -12.20 8.62
C ASP A 143 -10.80 -11.81 7.23
N TRP A 144 -11.52 -10.91 6.57
CA TRP A 144 -11.19 -10.43 5.23
C TRP A 144 -9.79 -9.83 5.11
N ARG A 145 -9.23 -9.31 6.19
CA ARG A 145 -7.86 -8.79 6.17
C ARG A 145 -6.85 -9.92 6.02
N LYS A 146 -7.05 -11.03 6.73
CA LYS A 146 -6.20 -12.23 6.60
C LYS A 146 -6.36 -12.90 5.24
N GLU A 147 -7.57 -12.90 4.70
CA GLU A 147 -7.84 -13.46 3.38
C GLU A 147 -7.28 -12.59 2.25
N LEU A 148 -7.35 -11.26 2.40
CA LEU A 148 -6.94 -10.32 1.36
C LEU A 148 -5.48 -9.91 1.48
N LEU A 149 -4.90 -9.88 2.68
CA LEU A 149 -3.54 -9.38 2.90
C LEU A 149 -2.62 -10.53 3.29
N GLY A 150 -1.64 -10.76 2.46
CA GLY A 150 -0.62 -11.78 2.69
C GLY A 150 0.71 -11.19 3.16
N THR A 151 1.75 -11.97 3.03
CA THR A 151 3.13 -11.51 3.19
C THR A 151 3.68 -11.15 1.83
N GLY A 152 4.10 -9.91 1.66
CA GLY A 152 4.83 -9.46 0.50
C GLY A 152 6.29 -9.89 0.56
N ARG A 153 6.93 -9.94 -0.59
CA ARG A 153 8.34 -10.29 -0.74
C ARG A 153 9.02 -9.28 -1.66
N LEU A 154 10.21 -8.87 -1.27
CA LEU A 154 11.13 -8.08 -2.08
C LEU A 154 12.39 -8.91 -2.30
N SER A 155 12.83 -9.01 -3.55
CA SER A 155 14.11 -9.60 -3.92
C SER A 155 14.80 -8.70 -4.92
N ASP A 156 16.03 -8.34 -4.64
CA ASP A 156 16.86 -7.50 -5.50
C ASP A 156 18.23 -8.14 -5.65
N VAL A 157 18.68 -8.29 -6.88
CA VAL A 157 19.99 -8.84 -7.22
C VAL A 157 20.62 -7.94 -8.27
N SER A 158 21.83 -7.47 -8.03
CA SER A 158 22.58 -6.68 -8.98
C SER A 158 24.02 -7.15 -9.07
N PHE A 159 24.54 -7.10 -10.29
CA PHE A 159 25.94 -7.36 -10.60
C PHE A 159 26.46 -6.22 -11.44
N SER A 160 27.63 -5.72 -11.12
CA SER A 160 28.26 -4.70 -11.93
C SER A 160 29.77 -4.92 -12.05
N ALA A 161 30.32 -4.49 -13.17
CA ALA A 161 31.74 -4.49 -13.47
C ALA A 161 32.14 -3.11 -13.96
N ASN A 162 33.20 -2.57 -13.42
CA ASN A 162 33.71 -1.29 -13.83
C ASN A 162 35.24 -1.34 -13.92
N GLY A 163 35.82 -0.66 -14.91
CA GLY A 163 37.26 -0.63 -15.08
C GLY A 163 37.65 0.10 -16.35
N GLY A 164 38.93 0.07 -16.68
CA GLY A 164 39.44 0.61 -17.93
C GLY A 164 40.85 1.10 -17.88
N THR A 165 41.35 1.41 -19.05
CA THR A 165 42.64 2.04 -19.31
C THR A 165 42.47 3.54 -19.52
N GLU A 166 43.53 4.23 -19.85
CA GLU A 166 43.52 5.65 -20.17
C GLU A 166 42.69 5.92 -21.44
N GLY A 167 42.71 5.01 -22.43
CA GLY A 167 42.00 5.14 -23.69
C GLY A 167 40.58 4.58 -23.69
N LEU A 168 40.30 3.53 -22.93
CA LEU A 168 38.98 2.88 -22.90
C LEU A 168 38.53 2.63 -21.48
N ARG A 169 37.36 3.13 -21.10
CA ARG A 169 36.71 2.89 -19.80
C ARG A 169 35.34 2.25 -20.02
N TYR A 170 34.95 1.39 -19.13
CA TYR A 170 33.67 0.72 -19.22
C TYR A 170 32.99 0.58 -17.86
N PHE A 171 31.69 0.62 -17.89
CA PHE A 171 30.80 0.23 -16.81
C PHE A 171 29.71 -0.66 -17.40
N ALA A 172 29.52 -1.84 -16.83
CA ALA A 172 28.45 -2.76 -17.21
C ALA A 172 27.71 -3.20 -15.96
N SER A 173 26.40 -3.26 -16.02
CA SER A 173 25.58 -3.77 -14.93
C SER A 173 24.44 -4.62 -15.44
N LEU A 174 24.00 -5.57 -14.61
CA LEU A 174 22.82 -6.39 -14.77
C LEU A 174 22.07 -6.39 -13.43
N GLY A 175 20.77 -6.19 -13.49
CA GLY A 175 19.91 -6.17 -12.30
C GLY A 175 18.64 -6.96 -12.50
N TYR A 176 18.19 -7.60 -11.42
CA TYR A 176 16.89 -8.24 -11.29
C TYR A 176 16.24 -7.77 -10.01
N ASN A 177 15.02 -7.28 -10.14
CA ASN A 177 14.19 -6.85 -9.01
C ASN A 177 12.83 -7.52 -9.11
N ASP A 178 12.38 -8.14 -8.02
CA ASP A 178 11.09 -8.79 -7.90
C ASP A 178 10.40 -8.34 -6.62
N ILE A 179 9.21 -7.76 -6.78
CA ILE A 179 8.39 -7.26 -5.69
C ILE A 179 7.04 -7.94 -5.76
N LYS A 180 6.68 -8.65 -4.70
CA LYS A 180 5.36 -9.17 -4.48
C LYS A 180 4.69 -8.37 -3.37
N SER A 181 3.56 -7.74 -3.68
CA SER A 181 2.81 -6.94 -2.72
C SER A 181 2.14 -7.80 -1.64
N ILE A 182 1.80 -7.20 -0.51
CA ILE A 182 0.91 -7.79 0.49
C ILE A 182 -0.52 -7.93 -0.02
N ALA A 183 -0.94 -7.06 -0.95
CA ALA A 183 -2.26 -7.14 -1.56
C ALA A 183 -2.27 -8.17 -2.71
N PRO A 184 -3.36 -8.92 -2.91
CA PRO A 184 -3.46 -9.87 -4.00
C PRO A 184 -3.30 -9.16 -5.36
N TYR A 185 -2.69 -9.86 -6.31
CA TYR A 185 -2.46 -9.40 -7.69
C TYR A 185 -1.46 -8.26 -7.87
N GLY A 186 -0.82 -7.75 -6.80
CA GLY A 186 0.26 -6.77 -6.90
C GLY A 186 1.61 -7.49 -7.02
N SER A 187 2.16 -7.59 -8.25
CA SER A 187 3.53 -8.06 -8.46
C SER A 187 4.21 -7.18 -9.51
N PHE A 188 5.49 -6.95 -9.30
CA PHE A 188 6.34 -6.21 -10.22
C PHE A 188 7.68 -6.94 -10.31
N SER A 189 8.10 -7.24 -11.52
CA SER A 189 9.43 -7.79 -11.77
C SER A 189 10.12 -6.99 -12.88
N ARG A 190 11.41 -6.69 -12.67
CA ARG A 190 12.21 -5.90 -13.60
C ARG A 190 13.55 -6.57 -13.82
N TYR A 191 13.91 -6.68 -15.08
CA TYR A 191 15.26 -6.95 -15.54
C TYR A 191 15.86 -5.66 -16.08
N SER A 192 17.08 -5.33 -15.71
CA SER A 192 17.77 -4.14 -16.17
C SER A 192 19.18 -4.49 -16.60
N GLY A 193 19.66 -3.79 -17.62
CA GLY A 193 21.04 -3.90 -18.07
C GLY A 193 21.52 -2.54 -18.57
N LEU A 194 22.72 -2.16 -18.17
CA LEU A 194 23.37 -0.92 -18.58
C LEU A 194 24.79 -1.23 -19.07
N LEU A 195 25.18 -0.64 -20.15
CA LEU A 195 26.56 -0.67 -20.68
C LEU A 195 26.97 0.74 -21.09
N ASN A 196 27.96 1.26 -20.40
CA ASN A 196 28.60 2.54 -20.73
C ASN A 196 30.04 2.29 -21.16
N LEU A 197 30.39 2.77 -22.34
CA LEU A 197 31.73 2.71 -22.92
C LEU A 197 32.19 4.13 -23.24
N ASP A 198 33.28 4.53 -22.63
CA ASP A 198 33.93 5.82 -22.90
C ASP A 198 35.29 5.54 -23.59
N ASN A 199 35.40 5.94 -24.85
CA ASN A 199 36.64 5.86 -25.61
C ASN A 199 37.22 7.26 -25.78
N LYS A 200 38.45 7.44 -25.34
CA LYS A 200 39.18 8.69 -25.52
C LYS A 200 40.13 8.49 -26.72
N ALA A 201 39.68 8.97 -27.88
CA ALA A 201 40.49 9.04 -29.08
C ALA A 201 41.59 10.09 -28.96
#